data_58dbb0b3d7b14293dd87dd806674b21f
#
_entry.id   58dbb0b3d7b14293dd87dd806674b21f
#
_cell.length_a   1.000
_cell.length_b   1.000
_cell.length_c   1.000
_cell.angle_alpha   90.00
_cell.angle_beta   90.00
_cell.angle_gamma   90.00
#
_symmetry.space_group_name_H-M   'P 1'
#
loop_
_entity.id
_entity.type
_entity.pdbx_description
1 polymer ?
#
loop_
_entity_poly.entity_id
_entity_poly.type
_entity_poly.pdbx_seq_one_letter_code
_entity_poly.pdbx_strand_id
1 'polypeptide(L)'
;IEQLVKHQLGQDTILASSVNGVSGLWVSVDIDGDAYWMQTDSGILNPPLGTAWLWWALAACLASLFGATLLTRHVIDPLAKLSQVAAQLGQGKVPDPLPEDAGTAEIQAVNMSFNRMVQDLRRMEADRELLLAGVSHDLRTPITRLRLEVELADLPEDSRTAMVSDLEQMENIVNQFLSYARHSHEEQELVNLGEAVQNAMSNARLASDSTVKITSHIAPNVFIVAHPLELSRAVQNLFTNAMRYGRSEDGILRLHITTGLTDNGKNAMLTVGDEGAGLPEDQRERVMRPFERGESARSGVTGTGLGLSLI
;
A
#
# COMPACT_ATOMS: atom_id res chain seq x y z
N ILE A 1 -44.27 40.83 34.01
CA ILE A 1 -44.66 40.47 35.39
C ILE A 1 -45.82 41.38 35.85
N GLU A 2 -45.71 42.69 35.72
CA GLU A 2 -46.75 43.63 36.12
C GLU A 2 -48.12 43.38 35.47
N GLN A 3 -48.14 43.10 34.13
CA GLN A 3 -49.36 42.79 33.41
C GLN A 3 -50.00 41.45 33.86
N LEU A 4 -49.16 40.45 34.16
CA LEU A 4 -49.59 39.12 34.61
C LEU A 4 -50.20 39.19 36.02
N VAL A 5 -49.61 40.00 36.94
CA VAL A 5 -50.07 40.18 38.31
C VAL A 5 -51.39 41.00 38.31
N LYS A 6 -51.47 42.03 37.50
CA LYS A 6 -52.73 42.84 37.35
C LYS A 6 -53.86 42.02 36.73
N HIS A 7 -53.56 41.05 35.87
CA HIS A 7 -54.57 40.16 35.29
C HIS A 7 -55.12 39.13 36.31
N GLN A 8 -54.30 38.70 37.27
CA GLN A 8 -54.72 37.68 38.27
C GLN A 8 -55.28 38.27 39.55
N LEU A 9 -54.76 39.43 39.98
CA LEU A 9 -55.12 40.03 41.27
C LEU A 9 -56.02 41.27 41.15
N GLY A 10 -56.36 41.73 39.96
CA GLY A 10 -57.17 42.89 39.68
C GLY A 10 -56.41 44.07 39.09
N GLN A 11 -57.11 44.90 38.26
CA GLN A 11 -56.45 45.98 37.52
C GLN A 11 -55.95 47.11 38.44
N ASP A 12 -56.49 47.21 39.68
CA ASP A 12 -56.11 48.20 40.68
C ASP A 12 -54.90 47.79 41.53
N THR A 13 -54.30 46.65 41.29
CA THR A 13 -53.07 46.16 41.96
C THR A 13 -51.88 47.05 41.60
N ILE A 14 -51.22 47.62 42.61
CA ILE A 14 -50.00 48.42 42.45
C ILE A 14 -48.78 47.55 42.83
N LEU A 15 -47.77 47.61 41.99
CA LEU A 15 -46.45 47.00 42.26
C LEU A 15 -45.47 48.10 42.62
N ALA A 16 -44.80 47.97 43.77
CA ALA A 16 -43.80 48.91 44.21
C ALA A 16 -42.50 48.20 44.57
N SER A 17 -41.35 48.81 44.28
CA SER A 17 -40.01 48.31 44.64
C SER A 17 -39.57 48.63 46.06
N SER A 18 -40.31 49.53 46.75
CA SER A 18 -40.10 49.84 48.15
C SER A 18 -41.37 50.41 48.71
N VAL A 19 -41.72 50.08 49.99
CA VAL A 19 -42.78 50.65 50.75
C VAL A 19 -42.24 50.96 52.15
N ASN A 20 -42.49 52.19 52.67
CA ASN A 20 -42.00 52.65 53.97
C ASN A 20 -40.50 52.47 54.20
N GLY A 21 -39.68 52.61 53.15
CA GLY A 21 -38.21 52.47 53.23
C GLY A 21 -37.68 51.04 53.24
N VAL A 22 -38.56 50.03 53.13
CA VAL A 22 -38.18 48.62 53.04
C VAL A 22 -38.17 48.21 51.57
N SER A 23 -37.01 47.89 51.10
CA SER A 23 -36.82 47.40 49.70
C SER A 23 -37.36 45.99 49.51
N GLY A 24 -38.03 45.70 48.39
CA GLY A 24 -38.60 44.41 48.07
C GLY A 24 -39.63 44.51 46.95
N LEU A 25 -40.14 43.43 46.45
CA LEU A 25 -41.30 43.48 45.59
C LEU A 25 -42.55 43.49 46.43
N TRP A 26 -43.22 44.66 46.42
CA TRP A 26 -44.45 44.90 47.14
C TRP A 26 -45.62 44.86 46.17
N VAL A 27 -46.64 44.13 46.56
CA VAL A 27 -47.88 43.97 45.78
C VAL A 27 -49.01 44.48 46.66
N SER A 28 -49.80 45.48 46.17
CA SER A 28 -50.98 45.89 46.84
C SER A 28 -52.16 44.99 46.47
N VAL A 29 -52.94 44.60 47.49
CA VAL A 29 -54.20 43.84 47.30
C VAL A 29 -55.28 44.61 48.03
N ASP A 30 -56.37 44.91 47.34
CA ASP A 30 -57.57 45.54 47.98
C ASP A 30 -58.45 44.42 48.54
N ILE A 31 -58.78 44.51 49.79
CA ILE A 31 -59.71 43.60 50.49
C ILE A 31 -60.73 44.46 51.25
N ASP A 32 -61.95 44.37 50.79
CA ASP A 32 -63.12 45.15 51.39
C ASP A 32 -62.96 46.65 51.38
N GLY A 33 -62.20 47.23 50.44
CA GLY A 33 -61.96 48.68 50.32
C GLY A 33 -60.72 49.19 51.05
N ASP A 34 -59.96 48.28 51.70
CA ASP A 34 -58.68 48.59 52.35
C ASP A 34 -57.51 48.02 51.57
N ALA A 35 -56.45 48.83 51.31
CA ALA A 35 -55.26 48.43 50.63
C ALA A 35 -54.23 47.77 51.55
N TYR A 36 -54.03 46.48 51.35
CA TYR A 36 -53.01 45.68 52.03
C TYR A 36 -51.74 45.53 51.16
N TRP A 37 -50.56 45.65 51.75
CA TRP A 37 -49.30 45.50 51.06
C TRP A 37 -48.61 44.22 51.48
N MET A 38 -48.37 43.36 50.49
CA MET A 38 -47.69 42.10 50.69
C MET A 38 -46.27 42.22 50.10
N GLN A 39 -45.28 41.93 50.91
CA GLN A 39 -43.89 41.89 50.47
C GLN A 39 -43.54 40.47 50.08
N THR A 40 -42.97 40.29 48.86
CA THR A 40 -42.31 39.05 48.46
C THR A 40 -40.84 39.31 48.33
N ASP A 41 -40.03 38.25 48.60
CA ASP A 41 -38.60 38.37 48.48
C ASP A 41 -38.22 38.46 46.97
N SER A 42 -37.56 39.55 46.60
CA SER A 42 -37.04 39.76 45.24
C SER A 42 -35.93 38.78 44.83
N GLY A 43 -35.37 38.09 45.82
CA GLY A 43 -34.37 37.05 45.59
C GLY A 43 -34.88 35.83 44.77
N ILE A 44 -36.22 35.62 44.83
CA ILE A 44 -36.86 34.56 44.04
C ILE A 44 -36.93 34.90 42.52
N LEU A 45 -37.07 36.24 42.24
CA LEU A 45 -37.20 36.72 40.84
C LEU A 45 -35.87 36.97 40.16
N ASN A 46 -34.83 37.23 40.92
CA ASN A 46 -33.45 37.33 40.41
C ASN A 46 -32.54 36.46 41.30
N PRO A 47 -32.48 35.18 41.11
CA PRO A 47 -31.43 34.38 41.75
C PRO A 47 -30.10 35.05 41.40
N PRO A 48 -29.22 35.37 42.35
CA PRO A 48 -27.91 35.90 42.04
C PRO A 48 -27.21 34.83 41.26
N LEU A 49 -27.16 34.99 39.95
CA LEU A 49 -26.26 34.20 39.08
C LEU A 49 -24.86 34.62 39.51
N GLY A 50 -24.46 34.16 40.70
CA GLY A 50 -23.15 34.40 41.24
C GLY A 50 -22.11 33.88 40.24
N THR A 51 -20.98 34.54 40.17
CA THR A 51 -19.85 34.14 39.28
C THR A 51 -19.37 32.71 39.50
N ALA A 52 -19.91 31.99 40.50
CA ALA A 52 -19.60 30.61 40.83
C ALA A 52 -19.81 29.62 39.64
N TRP A 53 -20.87 29.80 38.84
CA TRP A 53 -21.13 28.93 37.70
C TRP A 53 -20.05 29.08 36.61
N LEU A 54 -19.42 30.26 36.45
CA LEU A 54 -18.32 30.50 35.52
C LEU A 54 -17.09 29.68 35.91
N TRP A 55 -16.78 29.59 37.21
CA TRP A 55 -15.69 28.77 37.72
C TRP A 55 -15.92 27.27 37.48
N TRP A 56 -17.17 26.80 37.67
CA TRP A 56 -17.55 25.41 37.34
C TRP A 56 -17.50 25.13 35.87
N ALA A 57 -17.95 26.06 35.02
CA ALA A 57 -17.84 25.92 33.57
C ALA A 57 -16.38 25.90 33.09
N LEU A 58 -15.52 26.76 33.66
CA LEU A 58 -14.08 26.77 33.37
C LEU A 58 -13.42 25.45 33.82
N ALA A 59 -13.72 24.99 35.03
CA ALA A 59 -13.19 23.72 35.54
C ALA A 59 -13.61 22.54 34.67
N ALA A 60 -14.88 22.48 34.23
CA ALA A 60 -15.38 21.47 33.34
C ALA A 60 -14.68 21.52 31.96
N CYS A 61 -14.47 22.72 31.42
CA CYS A 61 -13.74 22.91 30.15
C CYS A 61 -12.29 22.43 30.26
N LEU A 62 -11.57 22.79 31.33
CA LEU A 62 -10.21 22.35 31.59
C LEU A 62 -10.13 20.83 31.79
N ALA A 63 -11.07 20.25 32.54
CA ALA A 63 -11.14 18.80 32.73
C ALA A 63 -11.41 18.05 31.40
N SER A 64 -12.31 18.59 30.57
CA SER A 64 -12.59 18.04 29.22
C SER A 64 -11.37 18.12 28.32
N LEU A 65 -10.68 19.26 28.29
CA LEU A 65 -9.47 19.44 27.49
C LEU A 65 -8.35 18.48 27.95
N PHE A 66 -8.18 18.35 29.27
CA PHE A 66 -7.22 17.41 29.86
C PHE A 66 -7.56 15.94 29.50
N GLY A 67 -8.83 15.55 29.65
CA GLY A 67 -9.31 14.22 29.27
C GLY A 67 -9.13 13.95 27.79
N ALA A 68 -9.45 14.93 26.93
CA ALA A 68 -9.23 14.80 25.47
C ALA A 68 -7.75 14.62 25.12
N THR A 69 -6.84 15.37 25.75
CA THR A 69 -5.38 15.23 25.51
C THR A 69 -4.85 13.88 25.98
N LEU A 70 -5.33 13.39 27.13
CA LEU A 70 -4.97 12.04 27.60
C LEU A 70 -5.45 10.95 26.65
N LEU A 71 -6.70 11.03 26.19
CA LEU A 71 -7.28 10.06 25.25
C LEU A 71 -6.51 10.07 23.93
N THR A 72 -6.20 11.25 23.40
CA THR A 72 -5.42 11.37 22.15
C THR A 72 -4.05 10.70 22.29
N ARG A 73 -3.30 11.02 23.33
CA ARG A 73 -1.93 10.50 23.51
C ARG A 73 -1.86 9.01 23.84
N HIS A 74 -2.83 8.49 24.60
CA HIS A 74 -2.76 7.10 25.11
C HIS A 74 -3.55 6.12 24.24
N VAL A 75 -4.45 6.57 23.37
CA VAL A 75 -5.29 5.70 22.56
C VAL A 75 -5.21 6.04 21.07
N ILE A 76 -5.49 7.31 20.72
CA ILE A 76 -5.63 7.68 19.30
C ILE A 76 -4.29 7.62 18.57
N ASP A 77 -3.25 8.25 19.11
CA ASP A 77 -1.91 8.29 18.48
C ASP A 77 -1.30 6.88 18.29
N PRO A 78 -1.33 5.98 19.30
CA PRO A 78 -0.85 4.61 19.12
C PRO A 78 -1.63 3.83 18.07
N LEU A 79 -2.96 3.96 18.02
CA LEU A 79 -3.78 3.30 17.00
C LEU A 79 -3.51 3.85 15.59
N ALA A 80 -3.31 5.16 15.45
CA ALA A 80 -2.92 5.76 14.17
C ALA A 80 -1.57 5.23 13.69
N LYS A 81 -0.58 5.11 14.58
CA LYS A 81 0.72 4.50 14.28
C LYS A 81 0.59 3.04 13.86
N LEU A 82 -0.17 2.25 14.60
CA LEU A 82 -0.44 0.85 14.26
C LEU A 82 -1.05 0.73 12.85
N SER A 83 -2.05 1.57 12.54
CA SER A 83 -2.68 1.59 11.21
C SER A 83 -1.68 1.95 10.11
N GLN A 84 -0.82 2.94 10.34
CA GLN A 84 0.22 3.33 9.39
C GLN A 84 1.23 2.22 9.14
N VAL A 85 1.71 1.58 10.21
CA VAL A 85 2.70 0.48 10.15
C VAL A 85 2.08 -0.75 9.48
N ALA A 86 0.83 -1.07 9.76
CA ALA A 86 0.10 -2.15 9.10
C ALA A 86 -0.08 -1.88 7.59
N ALA A 87 -0.34 -0.64 7.19
CA ALA A 87 -0.42 -0.25 5.78
C ALA A 87 0.94 -0.37 5.07
N GLN A 88 2.05 -0.04 5.74
CA GLN A 88 3.41 -0.24 5.21
C GLN A 88 3.71 -1.72 5.00
N LEU A 89 3.36 -2.57 5.97
CA LEU A 89 3.51 -4.02 5.84
C LEU A 89 2.69 -4.57 4.66
N GLY A 90 1.46 -4.10 4.47
CA GLY A 90 0.62 -4.46 3.33
C GLY A 90 1.18 -4.02 1.96
N GLN A 91 2.09 -3.04 1.94
CA GLN A 91 2.84 -2.60 0.75
C GLN A 91 4.16 -3.37 0.56
N GLY A 92 4.41 -4.43 1.34
CA GLY A 92 5.67 -5.18 1.29
C GLY A 92 6.86 -4.49 1.95
N LYS A 93 6.65 -3.35 2.63
CA LYS A 93 7.71 -2.66 3.37
C LYS A 93 7.85 -3.28 4.75
N VAL A 94 9.10 -3.43 5.18
CA VAL A 94 9.40 -3.92 6.54
C VAL A 94 9.37 -2.72 7.49
N PRO A 95 8.34 -2.59 8.34
CA PRO A 95 8.24 -1.46 9.23
C PRO A 95 9.15 -1.60 10.45
N ASP A 96 9.47 -0.47 11.08
CA ASP A 96 10.08 -0.45 12.40
C ASP A 96 9.13 -1.04 13.46
N PRO A 97 9.67 -1.68 14.52
CA PRO A 97 8.86 -2.24 15.57
C PRO A 97 8.09 -1.16 16.33
N LEU A 98 6.84 -1.44 16.67
CA LEU A 98 6.02 -0.57 17.50
C LEU A 98 6.53 -0.57 18.95
N PRO A 99 6.48 0.58 19.66
CA PRO A 99 6.89 0.65 21.05
C PRO A 99 5.99 -0.21 21.93
N GLU A 100 6.62 -1.10 22.73
CA GLU A 100 5.90 -2.08 23.56
C GLU A 100 5.50 -1.50 24.93
N ASP A 101 5.99 -0.30 25.27
CA ASP A 101 5.73 0.42 26.51
C ASP A 101 4.78 1.63 26.36
N ALA A 102 4.27 1.87 25.15
CA ALA A 102 3.43 3.02 24.85
C ALA A 102 1.93 2.73 24.97
N GLY A 103 1.18 3.67 25.52
CA GLY A 103 -0.28 3.59 25.61
C GLY A 103 -0.80 2.83 26.83
N THR A 104 -2.01 2.31 26.73
CA THR A 104 -2.63 1.46 27.78
C THR A 104 -2.13 0.02 27.68
N ALA A 105 -2.38 -0.80 28.69
CA ALA A 105 -1.99 -2.21 28.71
C ALA A 105 -2.54 -2.99 27.50
N GLU A 106 -3.73 -2.64 27.04
CA GLU A 106 -4.35 -3.24 25.85
C GLU A 106 -3.59 -2.88 24.58
N ILE A 107 -3.18 -1.60 24.43
CA ILE A 107 -2.38 -1.13 23.29
C ILE A 107 -1.00 -1.79 23.30
N GLN A 108 -0.37 -1.92 24.46
CA GLN A 108 0.91 -2.63 24.61
C GLN A 108 0.78 -4.09 24.16
N ALA A 109 -0.27 -4.79 24.59
CA ALA A 109 -0.53 -6.17 24.17
C ALA A 109 -0.74 -6.30 22.66
N VAL A 110 -1.43 -5.34 22.04
CA VAL A 110 -1.61 -5.31 20.58
C VAL A 110 -0.27 -5.05 19.87
N ASN A 111 0.53 -4.08 20.34
CA ASN A 111 1.85 -3.77 19.77
C ASN A 111 2.78 -4.98 19.85
N MET A 112 2.86 -5.65 21.00
CA MET A 112 3.66 -6.87 21.16
C MET A 112 3.20 -7.98 20.21
N SER A 113 1.88 -8.19 20.09
CA SER A 113 1.33 -9.20 19.19
C SER A 113 1.63 -8.88 17.72
N PHE A 114 1.52 -7.62 17.34
CA PHE A 114 1.85 -7.13 16.00
C PHE A 114 3.36 -7.31 15.70
N ASN A 115 4.23 -6.88 16.61
CA ASN A 115 5.68 -7.06 16.46
C ASN A 115 6.06 -8.53 16.30
N ARG A 116 5.45 -9.42 17.10
CA ARG A 116 5.64 -10.87 16.98
C ARG A 116 5.19 -11.38 15.62
N MET A 117 4.02 -10.98 15.15
CA MET A 117 3.52 -11.34 13.82
C MET A 117 4.49 -10.92 12.70
N VAL A 118 5.02 -9.69 12.76
CA VAL A 118 6.03 -9.19 11.80
C VAL A 118 7.32 -10.03 11.86
N GLN A 119 7.76 -10.41 13.06
CA GLN A 119 8.95 -11.28 13.22
C GLN A 119 8.71 -12.68 12.65
N ASP A 120 7.54 -13.27 12.90
CA ASP A 120 7.20 -14.59 12.39
C ASP A 120 7.10 -14.57 10.86
N LEU A 121 6.53 -13.51 10.28
CA LEU A 121 6.50 -13.32 8.83
C LEU A 121 7.91 -13.25 8.23
N ARG A 122 8.81 -12.46 8.85
CA ARG A 122 10.23 -12.38 8.43
C ARG A 122 10.93 -13.74 8.47
N ARG A 123 10.67 -14.53 9.53
CA ARG A 123 11.24 -15.89 9.64
C ARG A 123 10.73 -16.79 8.53
N MET A 124 9.41 -16.77 8.29
CA MET A 124 8.82 -17.55 7.20
C MET A 124 9.41 -17.17 5.83
N GLU A 125 9.64 -15.89 5.57
CA GLU A 125 10.28 -15.42 4.35
C GLU A 125 11.73 -15.89 4.25
N ALA A 126 12.52 -15.77 5.32
CA ALA A 126 13.90 -16.24 5.37
C ALA A 126 14.00 -17.78 5.19
N ASP A 127 13.13 -18.54 5.85
CA ASP A 127 13.06 -20.00 5.69
C ASP A 127 12.69 -20.39 4.26
N ARG A 128 11.75 -19.67 3.64
CA ARG A 128 11.38 -19.86 2.23
C ARG A 128 12.58 -19.61 1.30
N GLU A 129 13.33 -18.54 1.52
CA GLU A 129 14.52 -18.24 0.72
C GLU A 129 15.59 -19.32 0.86
N LEU A 130 15.84 -19.79 2.11
CA LEU A 130 16.78 -20.85 2.38
C LEU A 130 16.38 -22.15 1.70
N LEU A 131 15.10 -22.54 1.79
CA LEU A 131 14.57 -23.72 1.11
C LEU A 131 14.73 -23.61 -0.40
N LEU A 132 14.41 -22.47 -1.02
CA LEU A 132 14.56 -22.25 -2.45
C LEU A 132 16.02 -22.28 -2.90
N ALA A 133 16.95 -21.75 -2.07
CA ALA A 133 18.39 -21.83 -2.34
C ALA A 133 18.86 -23.29 -2.27
N GLY A 134 18.45 -24.06 -1.28
CA GLY A 134 18.75 -25.48 -1.13
C GLY A 134 18.25 -26.31 -2.32
N VAL A 135 16.96 -26.15 -2.66
CA VAL A 135 16.34 -26.85 -3.81
C VAL A 135 17.07 -26.50 -5.11
N SER A 136 17.50 -25.22 -5.29
CA SER A 136 18.28 -24.80 -6.46
C SER A 136 19.56 -25.58 -6.61
N HIS A 137 20.32 -25.68 -5.52
CA HIS A 137 21.59 -26.38 -5.49
C HIS A 137 21.39 -27.88 -5.76
N ASP A 138 20.41 -28.49 -5.08
CA ASP A 138 20.16 -29.93 -5.16
C ASP A 138 19.59 -30.39 -6.51
N LEU A 139 18.90 -29.50 -7.23
CA LEU A 139 18.47 -29.75 -8.60
C LEU A 139 19.58 -29.52 -9.63
N ARG A 140 20.45 -28.54 -9.43
CA ARG A 140 21.54 -28.25 -10.37
C ARG A 140 22.58 -29.38 -10.44
N THR A 141 22.89 -29.97 -9.30
CA THR A 141 23.89 -31.05 -9.20
C THR A 141 23.56 -32.25 -10.06
N PRO A 142 22.36 -32.89 -10.01
CA PRO A 142 22.00 -34.00 -10.87
C PRO A 142 21.90 -33.60 -12.36
N ILE A 143 21.40 -32.39 -12.67
CA ILE A 143 21.35 -31.91 -14.07
C ILE A 143 22.76 -31.81 -14.66
N THR A 144 23.71 -31.24 -13.93
CA THR A 144 25.10 -31.12 -14.34
C THR A 144 25.74 -32.51 -14.55
N ARG A 145 25.45 -33.47 -13.65
CA ARG A 145 25.93 -34.85 -13.77
C ARG A 145 25.36 -35.53 -15.03
N LEU A 146 24.03 -35.41 -15.23
CA LEU A 146 23.40 -35.96 -16.43
C LEU A 146 23.99 -35.37 -17.72
N ARG A 147 24.24 -34.05 -17.73
CA ARG A 147 24.88 -33.38 -18.87
C ARG A 147 26.26 -33.97 -19.15
N LEU A 148 27.09 -34.17 -18.13
CA LEU A 148 28.40 -34.77 -18.26
C LEU A 148 28.30 -36.23 -18.78
N GLU A 149 27.37 -37.03 -18.28
CA GLU A 149 27.12 -38.40 -18.74
C GLU A 149 26.70 -38.43 -20.20
N VAL A 150 25.84 -37.53 -20.66
CA VAL A 150 25.41 -37.40 -22.07
C VAL A 150 26.58 -36.97 -22.97
N GLU A 151 27.42 -36.05 -22.50
CA GLU A 151 28.59 -35.57 -23.25
C GLU A 151 29.67 -36.68 -23.41
N LEU A 152 29.80 -37.55 -22.38
CA LEU A 152 30.79 -38.65 -22.41
C LEU A 152 30.26 -39.95 -23.04
N ALA A 153 28.94 -40.06 -23.25
CA ALA A 153 28.32 -41.25 -23.85
C ALA A 153 28.61 -41.34 -25.35
N ASP A 154 28.79 -42.55 -25.83
CA ASP A 154 28.92 -42.84 -27.27
C ASP A 154 27.55 -42.85 -27.94
N LEU A 155 27.00 -41.62 -28.14
CA LEU A 155 25.69 -41.39 -28.73
C LEU A 155 25.80 -40.79 -30.13
N PRO A 156 24.86 -41.08 -31.04
CA PRO A 156 24.73 -40.34 -32.30
C PRO A 156 24.62 -38.83 -32.02
N GLU A 157 25.27 -38.00 -32.85
CA GLU A 157 25.35 -36.54 -32.65
C GLU A 157 23.97 -35.88 -32.49
N ASP A 158 22.99 -36.29 -33.31
CA ASP A 158 21.61 -35.78 -33.23
C ASP A 158 20.97 -36.09 -31.89
N SER A 159 21.17 -37.31 -31.35
CA SER A 159 20.63 -37.72 -30.04
C SER A 159 21.31 -36.99 -28.91
N ARG A 160 22.62 -36.79 -28.97
CA ARG A 160 23.38 -36.04 -27.97
C ARG A 160 22.91 -34.58 -27.92
N THR A 161 22.80 -33.92 -29.07
CA THR A 161 22.34 -32.53 -29.19
C THR A 161 20.94 -32.38 -28.64
N ALA A 162 20.02 -33.31 -28.94
CA ALA A 162 18.66 -33.29 -28.40
C ALA A 162 18.66 -33.40 -26.87
N MET A 163 19.41 -34.36 -26.30
CA MET A 163 19.49 -34.55 -24.84
C MET A 163 20.12 -33.36 -24.11
N VAL A 164 21.19 -32.79 -24.67
CA VAL A 164 21.82 -31.58 -24.10
C VAL A 164 20.82 -30.40 -24.10
N SER A 165 20.08 -30.23 -25.20
CA SER A 165 19.04 -29.21 -25.31
C SER A 165 17.93 -29.39 -24.24
N ASP A 166 17.49 -30.62 -23.99
CA ASP A 166 16.49 -30.93 -22.97
C ASP A 166 17.01 -30.63 -21.55
N LEU A 167 18.27 -30.95 -21.25
CA LEU A 167 18.90 -30.63 -19.97
C LEU A 167 19.06 -29.12 -19.76
N GLU A 168 19.46 -28.38 -20.80
CA GLU A 168 19.50 -26.90 -20.75
C GLU A 168 18.12 -26.32 -20.55
N GLN A 169 17.10 -26.89 -21.14
CA GLN A 169 15.72 -26.49 -20.89
C GLN A 169 15.29 -26.74 -19.44
N MET A 170 15.60 -27.91 -18.87
CA MET A 170 15.33 -28.22 -17.47
C MET A 170 16.03 -27.22 -16.55
N GLU A 171 17.29 -26.89 -16.77
CA GLU A 171 18.03 -25.90 -16.01
C GLU A 171 17.39 -24.50 -16.09
N ASN A 172 16.98 -24.11 -17.28
CA ASN A 172 16.26 -22.84 -17.50
C ASN A 172 14.92 -22.79 -16.76
N ILE A 173 14.15 -23.89 -16.76
CA ILE A 173 12.88 -23.99 -16.03
C ILE A 173 13.11 -23.83 -14.52
N VAL A 174 14.08 -24.55 -13.97
CA VAL A 174 14.45 -24.49 -12.56
C VAL A 174 14.88 -23.07 -12.17
N ASN A 175 15.77 -22.46 -12.95
CA ASN A 175 16.25 -21.11 -12.69
C ASN A 175 15.12 -20.05 -12.76
N GLN A 176 14.19 -20.17 -13.71
CA GLN A 176 13.03 -19.28 -13.80
C GLN A 176 12.06 -19.45 -12.64
N PHE A 177 11.79 -20.70 -12.24
CA PHE A 177 10.95 -20.99 -11.07
C PHE A 177 11.56 -20.40 -9.78
N LEU A 178 12.85 -20.61 -9.57
CA LEU A 178 13.56 -20.08 -8.41
C LEU A 178 13.63 -18.55 -8.42
N SER A 179 13.78 -17.95 -9.58
CA SER A 179 13.74 -16.50 -9.76
C SER A 179 12.36 -15.94 -9.43
N TYR A 180 11.28 -16.60 -9.85
CA TYR A 180 9.91 -16.22 -9.52
C TYR A 180 9.63 -16.36 -8.01
N ALA A 181 10.15 -17.39 -7.38
CA ALA A 181 9.91 -17.69 -5.98
C ALA A 181 10.75 -16.84 -5.01
N ARG A 182 11.83 -16.21 -5.46
CA ARG A 182 12.64 -15.26 -4.69
C ARG A 182 12.04 -13.86 -4.82
N HIS A 183 11.53 -13.34 -3.72
CA HIS A 183 11.24 -11.91 -3.63
C HIS A 183 12.56 -11.19 -3.29
N SER A 184 12.91 -10.15 -4.03
CA SER A 184 14.09 -9.34 -3.69
C SER A 184 13.80 -8.55 -2.42
N HIS A 185 14.61 -8.77 -1.37
CA HIS A 185 14.67 -7.90 -0.19
C HIS A 185 15.62 -6.70 -0.41
N GLU A 186 16.02 -6.47 -1.65
CA GLU A 186 16.83 -5.31 -2.01
C GLU A 186 16.03 -4.02 -1.76
N GLU A 187 16.72 -3.01 -1.27
CA GLU A 187 16.11 -1.69 -1.13
C GLU A 187 15.76 -1.12 -2.50
N GLN A 188 14.65 -0.39 -2.57
CA GLN A 188 14.30 0.35 -3.76
C GLN A 188 15.28 1.50 -3.94
N GLU A 189 15.86 1.61 -5.11
CA GLU A 189 16.80 2.66 -5.48
C GLU A 189 16.26 3.51 -6.63
N LEU A 190 16.85 4.69 -6.77
CA LEU A 190 16.58 5.54 -7.91
C LEU A 190 17.36 5.03 -9.11
N VAL A 191 16.68 4.36 -10.04
CA VAL A 191 17.27 3.69 -11.21
C VAL A 191 16.97 4.49 -12.47
N ASN A 192 17.98 4.68 -13.34
CA ASN A 192 17.80 5.22 -14.69
C ASN A 192 17.22 4.13 -15.59
N LEU A 193 15.96 4.32 -16.03
CA LEU A 193 15.26 3.37 -16.88
C LEU A 193 15.97 3.15 -18.22
N GLY A 194 16.54 4.21 -18.81
CA GLY A 194 17.27 4.13 -20.08
C GLY A 194 18.51 3.26 -19.98
N GLU A 195 19.29 3.43 -18.91
CA GLU A 195 20.49 2.59 -18.65
C GLU A 195 20.13 1.13 -18.40
N ALA A 196 19.07 0.87 -17.63
CA ALA A 196 18.58 -0.49 -17.38
C ALA A 196 18.20 -1.19 -18.67
N VAL A 197 17.50 -0.50 -19.58
CA VAL A 197 17.12 -1.03 -20.90
C VAL A 197 18.36 -1.29 -21.79
N GLN A 198 19.33 -0.35 -21.84
CA GLN A 198 20.56 -0.51 -22.63
C GLN A 198 21.40 -1.70 -22.13
N ASN A 199 21.54 -1.85 -20.81
CA ASN A 199 22.24 -2.98 -20.20
C ASN A 199 21.56 -4.31 -20.55
N ALA A 200 20.21 -4.37 -20.47
CA ALA A 200 19.46 -5.55 -20.84
C ALA A 200 19.59 -5.91 -22.34
N MET A 201 19.58 -4.89 -23.22
CA MET A 201 19.83 -5.08 -24.66
C MET A 201 21.21 -5.68 -24.95
N SER A 202 22.22 -5.16 -24.23
CA SER A 202 23.61 -5.63 -24.37
C SER A 202 23.75 -7.08 -23.89
N ASN A 203 23.16 -7.42 -22.76
CA ASN A 203 23.17 -8.76 -22.16
C ASN A 203 22.45 -9.78 -23.04
N ALA A 204 21.34 -9.40 -23.67
CA ALA A 204 20.61 -10.24 -24.60
C ALA A 204 21.32 -10.42 -25.97
N ARG A 205 22.46 -9.77 -26.17
CA ARG A 205 23.25 -9.78 -27.45
C ARG A 205 22.41 -9.46 -28.67
N LEU A 206 21.35 -8.69 -28.50
CA LEU A 206 20.42 -8.32 -29.58
C LEU A 206 21.10 -7.60 -30.73
N ALA A 207 22.12 -6.78 -30.44
CA ALA A 207 22.88 -6.04 -31.45
C ALA A 207 23.85 -6.91 -32.28
N SER A 208 24.15 -8.13 -31.83
CA SER A 208 25.11 -9.04 -32.49
C SER A 208 24.45 -10.02 -33.46
N ASP A 209 23.11 -10.12 -33.45
CA ASP A 209 22.36 -11.02 -34.32
C ASP A 209 21.94 -10.26 -35.58
N SER A 210 22.45 -10.67 -36.74
CA SER A 210 22.15 -10.09 -38.05
C SER A 210 20.67 -10.18 -38.47
N THR A 211 19.91 -11.04 -37.82
CA THR A 211 18.46 -11.21 -38.04
C THR A 211 17.61 -10.33 -37.15
N VAL A 212 18.22 -9.48 -36.30
CA VAL A 212 17.54 -8.56 -35.41
C VAL A 212 17.72 -7.12 -35.87
N LYS A 213 16.63 -6.41 -36.07
CA LYS A 213 16.60 -4.98 -36.37
C LYS A 213 15.97 -4.23 -35.19
N ILE A 214 16.74 -3.31 -34.59
CA ILE A 214 16.28 -2.54 -33.42
C ILE A 214 16.10 -1.09 -33.79
N THR A 215 14.94 -0.55 -33.51
CA THR A 215 14.66 0.87 -33.51
C THR A 215 14.41 1.31 -32.06
N SER A 216 15.32 2.08 -31.49
CA SER A 216 15.20 2.50 -30.09
C SER A 216 15.06 4.02 -29.97
N HIS A 217 14.12 4.45 -29.14
CA HIS A 217 13.94 5.84 -28.74
C HIS A 217 13.94 5.92 -27.21
N ILE A 218 15.12 6.08 -26.64
CA ILE A 218 15.34 6.07 -25.20
C ILE A 218 15.41 7.52 -24.72
N ALA A 219 14.40 7.95 -23.96
CA ALA A 219 14.37 9.27 -23.36
C ALA A 219 15.48 9.39 -22.29
N PRO A 220 16.28 10.46 -22.32
CA PRO A 220 17.30 10.69 -21.30
C PRO A 220 16.66 11.06 -19.96
N ASN A 221 17.34 10.73 -18.87
CA ASN A 221 16.98 11.17 -17.51
C ASN A 221 15.58 10.74 -17.03
N VAL A 222 15.11 9.58 -17.42
CA VAL A 222 13.91 8.96 -16.86
C VAL A 222 14.34 8.09 -15.68
N PHE A 223 14.05 8.55 -14.47
CA PHE A 223 14.37 7.85 -13.23
C PHE A 223 13.12 7.28 -12.60
N ILE A 224 13.23 6.06 -12.06
CA ILE A 224 12.16 5.37 -11.32
C ILE A 224 12.70 4.85 -9.99
N VAL A 225 11.84 4.77 -8.99
CA VAL A 225 12.15 4.09 -7.73
C VAL A 225 11.76 2.62 -7.91
N ALA A 226 12.76 1.74 -7.99
CA ALA A 226 12.56 0.33 -8.28
C ALA A 226 13.66 -0.52 -7.62
N HIS A 227 13.44 -1.82 -7.54
CA HIS A 227 14.48 -2.79 -7.24
C HIS A 227 15.30 -3.06 -8.50
N PRO A 228 16.61 -2.73 -8.54
CA PRO A 228 17.39 -2.79 -9.78
C PRO A 228 17.40 -4.17 -10.44
N LEU A 229 17.50 -5.22 -9.60
CA LEU A 229 17.54 -6.59 -10.08
C LEU A 229 16.20 -7.04 -10.67
N GLU A 230 15.09 -6.68 -10.05
CA GLU A 230 13.74 -7.00 -10.55
C GLU A 230 13.43 -6.26 -11.84
N LEU A 231 13.79 -4.98 -11.92
CA LEU A 231 13.67 -4.21 -13.16
C LEU A 231 14.48 -4.85 -14.29
N SER A 232 15.72 -5.21 -14.02
CA SER A 232 16.58 -5.89 -15.01
C SER A 232 15.96 -7.19 -15.50
N ARG A 233 15.41 -8.00 -14.59
CA ARG A 233 14.70 -9.26 -14.93
C ARG A 233 13.45 -9.01 -15.76
N ALA A 234 12.64 -8.02 -15.41
CA ALA A 234 11.45 -7.68 -16.16
C ALA A 234 11.79 -7.28 -17.61
N VAL A 235 12.78 -6.40 -17.77
CA VAL A 235 13.25 -5.99 -19.10
C VAL A 235 13.83 -7.16 -19.89
N GLN A 236 14.63 -8.03 -19.26
CA GLN A 236 15.16 -9.24 -19.91
C GLN A 236 14.06 -10.19 -20.34
N ASN A 237 12.99 -10.34 -19.54
CA ASN A 237 11.85 -11.17 -19.90
C ASN A 237 11.12 -10.64 -21.14
N LEU A 238 10.94 -9.31 -21.24
CA LEU A 238 10.37 -8.67 -22.43
C LEU A 238 11.20 -9.00 -23.68
N PHE A 239 12.52 -8.84 -23.62
CA PHE A 239 13.39 -9.14 -24.75
C PHE A 239 13.42 -10.63 -25.10
N THR A 240 13.46 -11.51 -24.11
CA THR A 240 13.41 -12.95 -24.33
C THR A 240 12.10 -13.38 -24.98
N ASN A 241 10.98 -12.78 -24.58
CA ASN A 241 9.69 -13.02 -25.22
C ASN A 241 9.68 -12.53 -26.66
N ALA A 242 10.19 -11.32 -26.92
CA ALA A 242 10.28 -10.79 -28.28
C ALA A 242 11.18 -11.65 -29.18
N MET A 243 12.32 -12.14 -28.68
CA MET A 243 13.20 -13.04 -29.44
C MET A 243 12.52 -14.38 -29.80
N ARG A 244 11.65 -14.88 -28.91
CA ARG A 244 10.96 -16.17 -29.11
C ARG A 244 9.74 -16.07 -30.00
N TYR A 245 8.97 -15.00 -29.89
CA TYR A 245 7.65 -14.90 -30.48
C TYR A 245 7.50 -13.73 -31.46
N GLY A 246 8.43 -12.78 -31.44
CA GLY A 246 8.33 -11.49 -32.15
C GLY A 246 8.89 -11.51 -33.59
N ARG A 247 9.28 -12.67 -34.13
CA ARG A 247 9.77 -12.74 -35.51
C ARG A 247 8.62 -12.65 -36.50
N SER A 248 8.82 -11.80 -37.52
CA SER A 248 7.90 -11.69 -38.64
C SER A 248 7.98 -12.95 -39.56
N GLU A 249 7.09 -13.05 -40.54
CA GLU A 249 7.04 -14.16 -41.49
C GLU A 249 8.33 -14.30 -42.32
N ASP A 250 9.10 -13.21 -42.49
CA ASP A 250 10.41 -13.20 -43.17
C ASP A 250 11.57 -13.68 -42.27
N GLY A 251 11.27 -14.09 -41.02
CA GLY A 251 12.25 -14.58 -40.05
C GLY A 251 13.07 -13.47 -39.37
N ILE A 252 12.85 -12.21 -39.71
CA ILE A 252 13.52 -11.06 -39.09
C ILE A 252 12.79 -10.63 -37.84
N LEU A 253 13.52 -10.43 -36.74
CA LEU A 253 12.99 -9.81 -35.53
C LEU A 253 13.12 -8.27 -35.63
N ARG A 254 12.00 -7.57 -35.66
CA ARG A 254 11.96 -6.10 -35.61
C ARG A 254 11.46 -5.64 -34.26
N LEU A 255 12.34 -4.97 -33.51
CA LEU A 255 12.03 -4.47 -32.18
C LEU A 255 11.93 -2.95 -32.18
N HIS A 256 10.84 -2.45 -31.60
CA HIS A 256 10.62 -1.03 -31.33
C HIS A 256 10.65 -0.80 -29.83
N ILE A 257 11.69 -0.12 -29.33
CA ILE A 257 11.92 0.10 -27.90
C ILE A 257 11.78 1.59 -27.63
N THR A 258 10.84 1.94 -26.75
CA THR A 258 10.62 3.35 -26.39
C THR A 258 10.57 3.50 -24.88
N THR A 259 11.31 4.47 -24.34
CA THR A 259 11.17 4.88 -22.93
C THR A 259 10.73 6.34 -22.86
N GLY A 260 9.92 6.69 -21.88
CA GLY A 260 9.43 8.05 -21.69
C GLY A 260 8.64 8.23 -20.41
N LEU A 261 8.12 9.43 -20.23
CA LEU A 261 7.16 9.74 -19.19
C LEU A 261 5.75 9.76 -19.79
N THR A 262 4.74 9.34 -19.02
CA THR A 262 3.34 9.50 -19.42
C THR A 262 2.94 10.97 -19.45
N ASP A 263 1.82 11.31 -20.08
CA ASP A 263 1.32 12.68 -20.27
C ASP A 263 1.30 13.53 -19.00
N ASN A 264 1.18 12.89 -17.83
CA ASN A 264 1.18 13.57 -16.53
C ASN A 264 2.57 13.75 -15.93
N GLY A 265 3.64 13.22 -16.56
CA GLY A 265 5.01 13.25 -16.03
C GLY A 265 5.19 12.50 -14.70
N LYS A 266 4.17 11.78 -14.24
CA LYS A 266 4.17 11.08 -12.94
C LYS A 266 4.64 9.63 -13.03
N ASN A 267 4.47 9.00 -14.18
CA ASN A 267 4.84 7.61 -14.40
C ASN A 267 5.86 7.52 -15.54
N ALA A 268 6.82 6.61 -15.41
CA ALA A 268 7.70 6.23 -16.49
C ALA A 268 7.06 5.08 -17.29
N MET A 269 7.29 5.07 -18.59
CA MET A 269 6.79 4.04 -19.50
C MET A 269 7.94 3.44 -20.29
N LEU A 270 7.97 2.11 -20.34
CA LEU A 270 8.78 1.32 -21.26
C LEU A 270 7.84 0.58 -22.21
N THR A 271 8.06 0.75 -23.51
CA THR A 271 7.35 -0.01 -24.53
C THR A 271 8.35 -0.84 -25.31
N VAL A 272 8.09 -2.14 -25.41
CA VAL A 272 8.82 -3.07 -26.27
C VAL A 272 7.82 -3.67 -27.24
N GLY A 273 7.87 -3.25 -28.49
CA GLY A 273 7.01 -3.73 -29.56
C GLY A 273 7.77 -4.65 -30.49
N ASP A 274 7.11 -5.70 -30.96
CA ASP A 274 7.60 -6.63 -32.00
C ASP A 274 6.58 -6.70 -33.15
N GLU A 275 6.99 -7.30 -34.27
CA GLU A 275 6.15 -7.53 -35.45
C GLU A 275 5.78 -9.03 -35.60
N GLY A 276 5.74 -9.76 -34.51
CA GLY A 276 5.35 -11.18 -34.50
C GLY A 276 3.84 -11.38 -34.73
N ALA A 277 3.40 -12.62 -34.64
CA ALA A 277 2.00 -13.01 -34.85
C ALA A 277 1.01 -12.38 -33.83
N GLY A 278 1.52 -11.76 -32.76
CA GLY A 278 0.72 -11.16 -31.72
C GLY A 278 -0.03 -12.18 -30.84
N LEU A 279 -0.85 -11.64 -29.94
CA LEU A 279 -1.69 -12.42 -29.04
C LEU A 279 -3.15 -12.07 -29.27
N PRO A 280 -4.05 -13.05 -29.45
CA PRO A 280 -5.49 -12.84 -29.46
C PRO A 280 -5.95 -12.15 -28.17
N GLU A 281 -6.97 -11.31 -28.27
CA GLU A 281 -7.43 -10.46 -27.15
C GLU A 281 -7.96 -11.30 -25.98
N ASP A 282 -8.61 -12.42 -26.26
CA ASP A 282 -9.12 -13.39 -25.30
C ASP A 282 -8.02 -14.12 -24.49
N GLN A 283 -6.79 -14.14 -25.00
CA GLN A 283 -5.66 -14.79 -24.34
C GLN A 283 -4.79 -13.85 -23.53
N ARG A 284 -4.94 -12.52 -23.68
CA ARG A 284 -4.08 -11.53 -23.00
C ARG A 284 -4.09 -11.67 -21.48
N GLU A 285 -5.27 -11.77 -20.86
CA GLU A 285 -5.36 -11.95 -19.42
C GLU A 285 -4.81 -13.30 -18.94
N ARG A 286 -4.96 -14.34 -19.75
CA ARG A 286 -4.46 -15.68 -19.41
C ARG A 286 -2.95 -15.75 -19.37
N VAL A 287 -2.28 -15.20 -20.37
CA VAL A 287 -0.80 -15.26 -20.45
C VAL A 287 -0.09 -14.40 -19.40
N MET A 288 -0.82 -13.51 -18.72
CA MET A 288 -0.33 -12.75 -17.56
C MET A 288 -0.33 -13.58 -16.27
N ARG A 289 -1.02 -14.74 -16.24
CA ARG A 289 -1.03 -15.61 -15.06
C ARG A 289 0.21 -16.51 -15.06
N PRO A 290 0.78 -16.78 -13.88
CA PRO A 290 1.91 -17.70 -13.75
C PRO A 290 1.60 -19.08 -14.35
N PHE A 291 2.55 -19.66 -15.08
CA PHE A 291 2.47 -20.97 -15.72
C PHE A 291 1.43 -21.10 -16.85
N GLU A 292 0.74 -20.04 -17.22
CA GLU A 292 -0.17 -20.06 -18.36
C GLU A 292 0.56 -19.70 -19.67
N ARG A 293 0.21 -20.41 -20.74
CA ARG A 293 0.81 -20.23 -22.08
C ARG A 293 -0.32 -20.06 -23.11
N GLY A 294 -0.09 -19.18 -24.08
CA GLY A 294 -0.98 -19.04 -25.23
C GLY A 294 -1.02 -20.32 -26.07
N GLU A 295 -2.11 -20.55 -26.80
CA GLU A 295 -2.29 -21.77 -27.60
C GLU A 295 -1.26 -21.91 -28.72
N SER A 296 -0.86 -20.82 -29.35
CA SER A 296 0.21 -20.78 -30.35
C SER A 296 1.58 -21.18 -29.81
N ALA A 297 1.81 -21.05 -28.50
CA ALA A 297 3.06 -21.43 -27.84
C ALA A 297 3.11 -22.92 -27.42
N ARG A 298 2.00 -23.68 -27.58
CA ARG A 298 1.96 -25.13 -27.28
C ARG A 298 2.55 -25.98 -28.37
N SER A 299 2.67 -25.47 -29.58
CA SER A 299 3.00 -26.25 -30.80
C SER A 299 4.47 -26.18 -31.23
N GLY A 300 5.44 -25.90 -30.33
CA GLY A 300 6.86 -26.05 -30.71
C GLY A 300 7.88 -25.15 -30.04
N VAL A 301 7.46 -24.08 -29.34
CA VAL A 301 8.41 -23.19 -28.66
C VAL A 301 8.42 -23.48 -27.16
N THR A 302 9.57 -23.84 -26.63
CA THR A 302 9.78 -24.19 -25.21
C THR A 302 9.76 -22.97 -24.34
N GLY A 303 8.85 -22.92 -23.35
CA GLY A 303 8.75 -21.81 -22.39
C GLY A 303 7.98 -22.20 -21.12
N THR A 304 8.28 -21.57 -19.98
CA THR A 304 7.70 -21.91 -18.68
C THR A 304 6.36 -21.24 -18.40
N GLY A 305 5.97 -20.21 -19.15
CA GLY A 305 4.79 -19.38 -18.86
C GLY A 305 4.96 -18.45 -17.65
N LEU A 306 6.22 -18.23 -17.19
CA LEU A 306 6.52 -17.33 -16.05
C LEU A 306 6.99 -15.93 -16.49
N GLY A 307 7.41 -15.76 -17.74
CA GLY A 307 8.06 -14.52 -18.19
C GLY A 307 7.16 -13.28 -18.09
N LEU A 308 5.90 -13.38 -18.51
CA LEU A 308 4.97 -12.24 -18.50
C LEU A 308 4.36 -11.98 -17.12
N SER A 309 4.26 -12.98 -16.25
CA SER A 309 3.77 -12.81 -14.89
C SER A 309 4.77 -12.13 -13.93
N LEU A 310 6.03 -11.95 -14.40
CA LEU A 310 7.09 -11.24 -13.67
C LEU A 310 7.21 -9.75 -14.05
N ILE A 311 6.41 -9.31 -15.02
CA ILE A 311 6.35 -7.92 -15.51
C ILE A 311 5.17 -7.19 -14.88
#